data_a95cb5a88ad0b27748cf3100b3be4be9
#
_entry.id   a95cb5a88ad0b27748cf3100b3be4be9
#
_cell.length_a   1.000
_cell.length_b   1.000
_cell.length_c   1.000
_cell.angle_alpha   90.00
_cell.angle_beta   90.00
_cell.angle_gamma   90.00
#
_symmetry.space_group_name_H-M   'P 1'
#
loop_
_entity.id
_entity.type
_entity.pdbx_description
1 polymer ?
#
loop_
_entity_poly.entity_id
_entity_poly.type
_entity_poly.pdbx_seq_one_letter_code
_entity_poly.pdbx_strand_id
1 'polypeptide(L)'
;MFWVTFLETMRILKPGGLFYLNAPSNGGFHRCPVDCWRFWPDAGHALVTWAKYNNLDVALLESYIAHDENGGNDFVSVFVKDESYAQKMTDRIIDNYSNYYNGKKYGSDQILNNHHMLNKIV
;
A
#
# COMPACT_ATOMS: atom_id res chain seq x y z
N MET A 1 11.79 9.05 7.92
CA MET A 1 10.39 9.28 8.38
C MET A 1 9.45 9.20 7.18
N PHE A 2 9.13 7.97 6.75
CA PHE A 2 8.32 7.72 5.55
C PHE A 2 6.92 8.39 5.59
N TRP A 3 6.30 8.50 6.77
CA TRP A 3 5.00 9.16 6.93
C TRP A 3 5.03 10.67 6.60
N VAL A 4 6.16 11.34 6.84
CA VAL A 4 6.35 12.74 6.43
C VAL A 4 6.50 12.83 4.92
N THR A 5 7.31 11.95 4.31
CA THR A 5 7.45 11.86 2.85
C THR A 5 6.11 11.59 2.19
N PHE A 6 5.29 10.68 2.76
CA PHE A 6 3.95 10.42 2.27
C PHE A 6 3.07 11.68 2.28
N LEU A 7 3.01 12.40 3.42
CA LEU A 7 2.23 13.64 3.51
C LEU A 7 2.67 14.68 2.49
N GLU A 8 3.98 14.92 2.35
CA GLU A 8 4.50 15.91 1.42
C GLU A 8 4.22 15.52 -0.03
N THR A 9 4.32 14.24 -0.37
CA THR A 9 3.94 13.75 -1.70
C THR A 9 2.46 14.02 -1.98
N MET A 10 1.57 13.65 -1.05
CA MET A 10 0.14 13.91 -1.21
C MET A 10 -0.18 15.40 -1.24
N ARG A 11 0.54 16.22 -0.48
CA ARG A 11 0.34 17.69 -0.45
C ARG A 11 0.61 18.33 -1.80
N ILE A 12 1.69 17.96 -2.49
CA ILE A 12 2.09 18.57 -3.77
C ILE A 12 1.30 18.07 -4.97
N LEU A 13 0.62 16.92 -4.86
CA LEU A 13 -0.23 16.44 -5.93
C LEU A 13 -1.45 17.36 -6.14
N LYS A 14 -1.88 17.50 -7.37
CA LYS A 14 -3.18 18.10 -7.70
C LYS A 14 -4.34 17.15 -7.33
N PRO A 15 -5.57 17.64 -7.13
CA PRO A 15 -6.74 16.78 -6.97
C PRO A 15 -6.84 15.74 -8.10
N GLY A 16 -7.11 14.48 -7.76
CA GLY A 16 -7.09 13.35 -8.69
C GLY A 16 -5.69 12.84 -9.05
N GLY A 17 -4.62 13.46 -8.53
CA GLY A 17 -3.27 12.96 -8.69
C GLY A 17 -3.05 11.64 -7.93
N LEU A 18 -2.31 10.72 -8.55
CA LEU A 18 -2.02 9.40 -7.99
C LEU A 18 -0.62 9.36 -7.38
N PHE A 19 -0.50 8.60 -6.28
CA PHE A 19 0.77 8.21 -5.71
C PHE A 19 0.87 6.69 -5.66
N TYR A 20 1.84 6.15 -6.40
CA TYR A 20 2.23 4.75 -6.35
C TYR A 20 3.36 4.58 -5.35
N LEU A 21 3.14 3.77 -4.33
CA LEU A 21 4.12 3.44 -3.31
C LEU A 21 4.51 1.97 -3.43
N ASN A 22 5.80 1.72 -3.55
CA ASN A 22 6.41 0.40 -3.41
C ASN A 22 7.40 0.45 -2.24
N ALA A 23 7.28 -0.49 -1.32
CA ALA A 23 8.11 -0.56 -0.12
C ALA A 23 8.30 -2.02 0.32
N PRO A 24 9.41 -2.35 1.01
CA PRO A 24 9.65 -3.72 1.46
C PRO A 24 8.57 -4.20 2.44
N SER A 25 8.08 -5.42 2.24
CA SER A 25 7.13 -6.10 3.11
C SER A 25 7.84 -7.18 3.95
N ASN A 26 7.87 -8.40 3.49
CA ASN A 26 8.58 -9.47 4.18
C ASN A 26 9.99 -9.68 3.60
N GLY A 27 10.77 -10.52 4.26
CA GLY A 27 12.13 -10.85 3.86
C GLY A 27 13.06 -10.95 5.06
N GLY A 28 14.28 -11.38 4.82
CA GLY A 28 15.31 -11.47 5.86
C GLY A 28 15.76 -10.09 6.34
N PHE A 29 16.16 -10.01 7.62
CA PHE A 29 16.81 -8.82 8.14
C PHE A 29 18.16 -8.61 7.46
N HIS A 30 18.38 -7.43 6.90
CA HIS A 30 19.65 -7.04 6.30
C HIS A 30 19.94 -5.56 6.56
N ARG A 31 21.20 -5.23 6.78
CA ARG A 31 21.64 -3.85 7.00
C ARG A 31 22.40 -3.34 5.79
N CYS A 32 21.72 -2.47 4.98
CA CYS A 32 22.38 -1.83 3.85
C CYS A 32 21.73 -0.47 3.53
N PRO A 33 22.07 0.60 4.26
CA PRO A 33 22.86 0.70 5.53
C PRO A 33 22.05 0.35 6.78
N VAL A 34 20.71 0.47 6.75
CA VAL A 34 19.78 0.18 7.85
C VAL A 34 18.54 -0.53 7.32
N ASP A 35 17.92 -1.34 8.17
CA ASP A 35 16.70 -2.08 7.88
C ASP A 35 15.70 -1.84 9.01
N CYS A 36 14.75 -0.90 8.78
CA CYS A 36 13.89 -0.38 9.84
C CYS A 36 12.43 -0.78 9.70
N TRP A 37 11.89 -0.83 8.48
CA TRP A 37 10.46 -0.89 8.27
C TRP A 37 10.06 -1.97 7.28
N ARG A 38 8.98 -2.67 7.62
CA ARG A 38 8.26 -3.59 6.75
C ARG A 38 6.80 -3.21 6.73
N PHE A 39 6.20 -3.22 5.53
CA PHE A 39 4.83 -2.78 5.33
C PHE A 39 3.94 -3.95 4.95
N TRP A 40 2.74 -3.96 5.50
CA TRP A 40 1.68 -4.90 5.20
C TRP A 40 0.49 -4.17 4.60
N PRO A 41 -0.48 -4.86 3.96
CA PRO A 41 -1.58 -4.19 3.25
C PRO A 41 -2.36 -3.17 4.10
N ASP A 42 -2.48 -3.38 5.40
CA ASP A 42 -3.11 -2.43 6.31
C ASP A 42 -2.34 -1.11 6.47
N ALA A 43 -1.06 -1.08 6.12
CA ALA A 43 -0.26 0.14 6.15
C ALA A 43 -0.84 1.23 5.22
N GLY A 44 -1.47 0.83 4.10
CA GLY A 44 -2.15 1.76 3.21
C GLY A 44 -3.27 2.53 3.92
N HIS A 45 -4.09 1.84 4.70
CA HIS A 45 -5.15 2.47 5.49
C HIS A 45 -4.61 3.33 6.62
N ALA A 46 -3.52 2.92 7.27
CA ALA A 46 -2.87 3.71 8.30
C ALA A 46 -2.34 5.04 7.74
N LEU A 47 -1.76 5.03 6.53
CA LEU A 47 -1.30 6.24 5.85
C LEU A 47 -2.45 7.17 5.46
N VAL A 48 -3.58 6.62 4.98
CA VAL A 48 -4.80 7.42 4.72
C VAL A 48 -5.31 8.07 6.00
N THR A 49 -5.39 7.31 7.09
CA THR A 49 -5.81 7.83 8.40
C THR A 49 -4.90 8.97 8.85
N TRP A 50 -3.59 8.80 8.69
CA TRP A 50 -2.60 9.83 9.01
C TRP A 50 -2.75 11.07 8.14
N ALA A 51 -2.99 10.92 6.82
CA ALA A 51 -3.24 12.04 5.92
C ALA A 51 -4.48 12.83 6.34
N LYS A 52 -5.59 12.14 6.59
CA LYS A 52 -6.85 12.77 7.04
C LYS A 52 -6.69 13.49 8.38
N TYR A 53 -5.94 12.93 9.31
CA TYR A 53 -5.57 13.59 10.57
C TYR A 53 -4.79 14.90 10.34
N ASN A 54 -4.03 14.99 9.25
CA ASN A 54 -3.29 16.19 8.84
C ASN A 54 -4.05 17.05 7.81
N ASN A 55 -5.38 16.94 7.75
CA ASN A 55 -6.26 17.72 6.88
C ASN A 55 -5.99 17.54 5.38
N LEU A 56 -5.48 16.37 4.97
CA LEU A 56 -5.36 16.00 3.58
C LEU A 56 -6.42 14.95 3.22
N ASP A 57 -7.21 15.26 2.20
CA ASP A 57 -8.20 14.33 1.66
C ASP A 57 -7.50 13.37 0.70
N VAL A 58 -7.43 12.11 1.12
CA VAL A 58 -6.73 11.02 0.43
C VAL A 58 -7.55 9.75 0.54
N ALA A 59 -7.59 8.96 -0.53
CA ALA A 59 -8.12 7.61 -0.49
C ALA A 59 -7.07 6.58 -0.96
N LEU A 60 -7.15 5.38 -0.40
CA LEU A 60 -6.42 4.20 -0.87
C LEU A 60 -7.24 3.53 -1.97
N LEU A 61 -6.72 3.46 -3.18
CA LEU A 61 -7.37 2.78 -4.30
C LEU A 61 -7.17 1.27 -4.24
N GLU A 62 -5.94 0.86 -3.93
CA GLU A 62 -5.58 -0.55 -3.76
C GLU A 62 -4.30 -0.69 -2.94
N SER A 63 -4.16 -1.85 -2.29
CA SER A 63 -2.89 -2.29 -1.70
C SER A 63 -2.79 -3.80 -1.78
N TYR A 64 -1.57 -4.31 -1.89
CA TYR A 64 -1.30 -5.76 -1.97
C TYR A 64 0.17 -6.04 -1.69
N ILE A 65 0.49 -7.31 -1.51
CA ILE A 65 1.86 -7.80 -1.47
C ILE A 65 2.19 -8.39 -2.83
N ALA A 66 3.13 -7.78 -3.55
CA ALA A 66 3.65 -8.34 -4.78
C ALA A 66 4.55 -9.54 -4.43
N HIS A 67 4.29 -10.69 -5.07
CA HIS A 67 5.06 -11.89 -4.82
C HIS A 67 6.34 -11.89 -5.67
N ASP A 68 7.47 -12.13 -5.02
CA ASP A 68 8.75 -12.40 -5.68
C ASP A 68 9.20 -13.83 -5.35
N GLU A 69 9.43 -14.63 -6.38
CA GLU A 69 9.92 -16.01 -6.25
C GLU A 69 11.28 -16.10 -5.58
N ASN A 70 12.05 -15.02 -5.59
CA ASN A 70 13.37 -14.93 -4.94
C ASN A 70 13.29 -14.59 -3.43
N GLY A 71 12.10 -14.50 -2.86
CA GLY A 71 11.86 -14.43 -1.42
C GLY A 71 11.78 -13.03 -0.80
N GLY A 72 12.00 -11.98 -1.56
CA GLY A 72 11.71 -10.60 -1.13
C GLY A 72 10.35 -10.17 -1.68
N ASN A 73 9.39 -9.87 -0.83
CA ASN A 73 8.09 -9.39 -1.29
C ASN A 73 7.92 -7.91 -0.97
N ASP A 74 7.31 -7.19 -1.89
CA ASP A 74 7.06 -5.77 -1.76
C ASP A 74 5.59 -5.48 -1.44
N PHE A 75 5.38 -4.56 -0.52
CA PHE A 75 4.12 -3.90 -0.33
C PHE A 75 3.92 -2.87 -1.42
N VAL A 76 2.81 -2.96 -2.13
CA VAL A 76 2.39 -1.99 -3.15
C VAL A 76 1.10 -1.34 -2.71
N SER A 77 1.01 -0.04 -2.87
CA SER A 77 -0.24 0.70 -2.65
C SER A 77 -0.37 1.88 -3.60
N VAL A 78 -1.60 2.18 -4.00
CA VAL A 78 -1.94 3.31 -4.85
C VAL A 78 -2.92 4.21 -4.12
N PHE A 79 -2.57 5.47 -4.01
CA PHE A 79 -3.38 6.50 -3.37
C PHE A 79 -3.84 7.52 -4.40
N VAL A 80 -5.00 8.12 -4.15
CA VAL A 80 -5.49 9.28 -4.89
C VAL A 80 -5.67 10.47 -3.95
N LYS A 81 -5.25 11.66 -4.38
CA LYS A 81 -5.59 12.89 -3.70
C LYS A 81 -7.01 13.30 -4.06
N ASP A 82 -7.81 13.61 -3.03
CA ASP A 82 -9.23 13.88 -3.08
C ASP A 82 -10.06 12.61 -3.33
N GLU A 83 -10.70 12.13 -2.27
CA GLU A 83 -11.46 10.88 -2.25
C GLU A 83 -12.62 10.86 -3.27
N SER A 84 -13.12 12.04 -3.69
CA SER A 84 -14.16 12.11 -4.73
C SER A 84 -13.74 11.51 -6.06
N TYR A 85 -12.45 11.42 -6.33
CA TYR A 85 -11.90 10.77 -7.51
C TYR A 85 -11.84 9.24 -7.39
N ALA A 86 -11.82 8.69 -6.19
CA ALA A 86 -11.70 7.24 -5.99
C ALA A 86 -12.83 6.45 -6.64
N GLN A 87 -14.06 7.00 -6.64
CA GLN A 87 -15.23 6.37 -7.27
C GLN A 87 -15.19 6.42 -8.80
N LYS A 88 -14.45 7.38 -9.36
CA LYS A 88 -14.32 7.56 -10.81
C LYS A 88 -13.19 6.73 -11.40
N MET A 89 -12.20 6.38 -10.58
CA MET A 89 -11.04 5.57 -10.96
C MET A 89 -11.31 4.13 -10.58
N THR A 90 -11.84 3.33 -11.51
CA THR A 90 -12.26 1.96 -11.25
C THR A 90 -11.19 0.91 -11.54
N ASP A 91 -10.23 1.24 -12.39
CA ASP A 91 -9.16 0.32 -12.77
C ASP A 91 -8.18 0.11 -11.62
N ARG A 92 -7.71 -1.14 -11.48
CA ARG A 92 -6.72 -1.55 -10.47
C ARG A 92 -5.63 -2.37 -11.14
N ILE A 93 -4.41 -2.26 -10.61
CA ILE A 93 -3.27 -3.08 -11.06
C ILE A 93 -3.60 -4.55 -10.87
N ILE A 94 -4.17 -4.91 -9.71
CA ILE A 94 -4.51 -6.31 -9.38
C ILE A 94 -5.67 -6.89 -10.19
N ASP A 95 -6.31 -6.12 -11.05
CA ASP A 95 -7.27 -6.66 -12.03
C ASP A 95 -6.57 -7.37 -13.19
N ASN A 96 -5.33 -6.98 -13.49
CA ASN A 96 -4.53 -7.52 -14.59
C ASN A 96 -3.20 -8.16 -14.12
N TYR A 97 -2.97 -8.21 -12.83
CA TYR A 97 -1.77 -8.78 -12.22
C TYR A 97 -2.20 -9.83 -11.19
N SER A 98 -1.77 -11.07 -11.37
CA SER A 98 -2.21 -12.20 -10.54
C SER A 98 -1.18 -12.65 -9.51
N ASN A 99 0.08 -12.25 -9.64
CA ASN A 99 1.16 -12.71 -8.76
C ASN A 99 1.26 -11.86 -7.49
N TYR A 100 0.16 -11.80 -6.73
CA TYR A 100 0.06 -11.07 -5.48
C TYR A 100 -0.75 -11.84 -4.45
N TYR A 101 -0.68 -11.41 -3.19
CA TYR A 101 -1.55 -11.85 -2.11
C TYR A 101 -1.95 -10.71 -1.17
N ASN A 102 -2.99 -10.96 -0.37
CA ASN A 102 -3.58 -10.03 0.58
C ASN A 102 -3.98 -8.69 -0.05
N GLY A 103 -4.56 -8.75 -1.26
CA GLY A 103 -5.00 -7.57 -1.98
C GLY A 103 -6.25 -6.93 -1.37
N LYS A 104 -6.29 -5.61 -1.36
CA LYS A 104 -7.43 -4.79 -0.96
C LYS A 104 -7.75 -3.78 -2.04
N LYS A 105 -9.04 -3.48 -2.21
CA LYS A 105 -9.53 -2.46 -3.15
C LYS A 105 -10.41 -1.45 -2.43
N TYR A 106 -10.40 -0.22 -2.92
CA TYR A 106 -11.29 0.83 -2.44
C TYR A 106 -12.76 0.38 -2.49
N GLY A 107 -13.49 0.68 -1.43
CA GLY A 107 -14.92 0.35 -1.32
C GLY A 107 -15.24 -1.11 -1.03
N SER A 108 -14.25 -1.94 -0.71
CA SER A 108 -14.43 -3.35 -0.35
C SER A 108 -13.60 -3.72 0.88
N ASP A 109 -14.22 -4.47 1.79
CA ASP A 109 -13.54 -5.06 2.94
C ASP A 109 -12.95 -6.45 2.63
N GLN A 110 -13.18 -6.96 1.41
CA GLN A 110 -12.70 -8.27 1.00
C GLN A 110 -11.17 -8.26 0.85
N ILE A 111 -10.53 -9.31 1.37
CA ILE A 111 -9.12 -9.60 1.13
C ILE A 111 -9.03 -10.59 -0.03
N LEU A 112 -8.41 -10.15 -1.13
CA LEU A 112 -8.21 -10.96 -2.33
C LEU A 112 -6.91 -11.75 -2.20
N ASN A 113 -6.89 -12.98 -2.74
CA ASN A 113 -5.74 -13.89 -2.66
C ASN A 113 -5.20 -14.00 -1.23
N ASN A 114 -6.11 -14.24 -0.29
CA ASN A 114 -5.79 -14.27 1.13
C ASN A 114 -4.72 -15.32 1.42
N HIS A 115 -3.59 -14.87 1.95
CA HIS A 115 -2.48 -15.71 2.37
C HIS A 115 -2.16 -15.43 3.84
N HIS A 116 -2.59 -16.32 4.70
CA HIS A 116 -2.15 -16.33 6.09
C HIS A 116 -0.77 -16.97 6.16
N MET A 117 0.26 -16.20 6.40
CA MET A 117 1.51 -16.74 6.88
C MET A 117 1.26 -17.29 8.30
N LEU A 118 0.83 -18.54 8.39
CA LEU A 118 0.96 -19.27 9.62
C LEU A 118 2.45 -19.36 9.90
N ASN A 119 2.94 -18.51 10.79
CA ASN A 119 4.23 -18.71 11.40
C ASN A 119 4.21 -20.14 11.93
N LYS A 120 4.99 -21.02 11.33
CA LYS A 120 5.44 -22.21 12.02
C LYS A 120 6.28 -21.70 13.17
N ILE A 121 5.63 -21.42 14.28
CA ILE A 121 6.30 -21.35 15.57
C ILE A 121 6.77 -22.79 15.82
N VAL A 122 7.99 -23.03 15.49
CA VAL A 122 8.68 -24.24 15.92
C VAL A 122 9.29 -23.94 17.27
#